data_7a8f6e7efcd63aebb4157febfa8dcf5b
#
_entry.id   7a8f6e7efcd63aebb4157febfa8dcf5b
#
_cell.length_a   1.000
_cell.length_b   1.000
_cell.length_c   1.000
_cell.angle_alpha   90.00
_cell.angle_beta   90.00
_cell.angle_gamma   90.00
#
_symmetry.space_group_name_H-M   'P 1'
#
loop_
_entity.id
_entity.type
_entity.pdbx_description
1 polymer ?
#
loop_
_entity_poly.entity_id
_entity_poly.type
_entity_poly.pdbx_seq_one_letter_code
_entity_poly.pdbx_strand_id
1 'polypeptide(L)'
;MDSTRQNKVARLLQKELGEIFQRESMNLFRGALISVTVVRVAPDLSFAKVFVSIFAPSKDEEKLFKSIQDNTKKIRQLLAQKVAKQLRIIPELAFHIDDSIAYEENITRLLNSSNSKEKENQK
;
A
#
# COMPACT_ATOMS: atom_id res chain seq x y z
N MET A 1 -2.63 5.54 -20.19
CA MET A 1 -3.92 5.56 -19.51
C MET A 1 -4.39 4.13 -19.26
N ASP A 2 -4.89 3.87 -18.05
CA ASP A 2 -5.32 2.52 -17.74
C ASP A 2 -6.68 2.22 -18.36
N SER A 3 -6.84 0.98 -18.81
CA SER A 3 -8.11 0.54 -19.37
C SER A 3 -9.12 0.28 -18.24
N THR A 4 -10.39 0.15 -18.65
CA THR A 4 -11.44 -0.19 -17.70
C THR A 4 -11.14 -1.51 -17.01
N ARG A 5 -10.61 -2.48 -17.75
CA ARG A 5 -10.27 -3.78 -17.21
C ARG A 5 -9.16 -3.67 -16.18
N GLN A 6 -8.11 -2.87 -16.48
CA GLN A 6 -7.04 -2.64 -15.52
C GLN A 6 -7.58 -2.02 -14.25
N ASN A 7 -8.47 -1.05 -14.38
CA ASN A 7 -9.04 -0.38 -13.21
C ASN A 7 -9.89 -1.33 -12.36
N LYS A 8 -10.66 -2.18 -13.00
CA LYS A 8 -11.47 -3.15 -12.26
C LYS A 8 -10.61 -4.14 -11.50
N VAL A 9 -9.57 -4.64 -12.15
CA VAL A 9 -8.64 -5.57 -11.50
C VAL A 9 -7.92 -4.86 -10.36
N ALA A 10 -7.48 -3.62 -10.58
CA ALA A 10 -6.78 -2.87 -9.55
C ALA A 10 -7.67 -2.68 -8.31
N ARG A 11 -8.93 -2.36 -8.51
CA ARG A 11 -9.87 -2.21 -7.38
C ARG A 11 -10.09 -3.50 -6.64
N LEU A 12 -10.23 -4.59 -7.38
CA LEU A 12 -10.40 -5.90 -6.77
C LEU A 12 -9.18 -6.26 -5.93
N LEU A 13 -7.98 -6.07 -6.49
CA LEU A 13 -6.76 -6.37 -5.76
C LEU A 13 -6.61 -5.48 -4.54
N GLN A 14 -6.93 -4.19 -4.66
CA GLN A 14 -6.83 -3.28 -3.54
C GLN A 14 -7.72 -3.73 -2.38
N LYS A 15 -8.95 -4.10 -2.70
CA LYS A 15 -9.90 -4.55 -1.69
C LYS A 15 -9.44 -5.84 -1.02
N GLU A 16 -9.10 -6.84 -1.84
CA GLU A 16 -8.76 -8.14 -1.28
C GLU A 16 -7.43 -8.13 -0.55
N LEU A 17 -6.44 -7.39 -1.07
CA LEU A 17 -5.17 -7.26 -0.36
C LEU A 17 -5.34 -6.52 0.95
N GLY A 18 -6.19 -5.49 0.97
CA GLY A 18 -6.49 -4.78 2.20
C GLY A 18 -7.04 -5.71 3.27
N GLU A 19 -7.95 -6.59 2.88
CA GLU A 19 -8.51 -7.58 3.81
C GLU A 19 -7.46 -8.57 4.28
N ILE A 20 -6.58 -9.00 3.38
CA ILE A 20 -5.49 -9.91 3.76
C ILE A 20 -4.57 -9.26 4.77
N PHE A 21 -4.15 -8.03 4.54
CA PHE A 21 -3.27 -7.34 5.49
C PHE A 21 -3.94 -7.15 6.83
N GLN A 22 -5.23 -6.85 6.84
CA GLN A 22 -5.96 -6.70 8.07
C GLN A 22 -6.04 -8.02 8.84
N ARG A 23 -6.36 -9.10 8.13
CA ARG A 23 -6.50 -10.41 8.75
C ARG A 23 -5.17 -10.95 9.25
N GLU A 24 -4.09 -10.75 8.49
CA GLU A 24 -2.78 -11.28 8.84
C GLU A 24 -1.94 -10.33 9.69
N SER A 25 -2.54 -9.22 10.12
CA SER A 25 -1.82 -8.20 10.89
C SER A 25 -1.06 -8.79 12.07
N MET A 26 -1.73 -9.59 12.88
CA MET A 26 -1.07 -10.16 14.06
C MET A 26 -0.11 -11.29 13.71
N ASN A 27 -0.44 -12.07 12.68
CA ASN A 27 0.36 -13.25 12.34
C ASN A 27 1.66 -12.89 11.61
N LEU A 28 1.59 -11.95 10.68
CA LEU A 28 2.72 -11.65 9.82
C LEU A 28 3.37 -10.30 10.12
N PHE A 29 2.62 -9.37 10.69
CA PHE A 29 3.08 -7.99 10.78
C PHE A 29 3.04 -7.41 12.20
N ARG A 30 2.98 -8.28 13.19
CA ARG A 30 3.09 -7.91 14.61
C ARG A 30 2.11 -6.83 15.04
N GLY A 31 0.92 -6.85 14.49
CA GLY A 31 -0.11 -5.91 14.86
C GLY A 31 -0.05 -4.57 14.14
N ALA A 32 0.89 -4.39 13.21
CA ALA A 32 0.97 -3.16 12.44
C ALA A 32 -0.24 -3.00 11.53
N LEU A 33 -0.67 -1.76 11.34
CA LEU A 33 -1.74 -1.44 10.41
C LEU A 33 -1.13 -1.17 9.05
N ILE A 34 -1.50 -1.97 8.07
CA ILE A 34 -1.01 -1.83 6.71
C ILE A 34 -2.20 -1.55 5.80
N SER A 35 -2.17 -0.43 5.10
CA SER A 35 -3.23 -0.04 4.18
C SER A 35 -2.70 -0.09 2.76
N VAL A 36 -3.51 -0.62 1.85
CA VAL A 36 -3.18 -0.61 0.43
C VAL A 36 -3.77 0.67 -0.15
N THR A 37 -2.90 1.59 -0.56
CA THR A 37 -3.34 2.91 -0.99
C THR A 37 -3.58 2.99 -2.49
N VAL A 38 -2.71 2.35 -3.28
CA VAL A 38 -2.83 2.37 -4.73
C VAL A 38 -2.40 1.02 -5.28
N VAL A 39 -3.09 0.55 -6.31
CA VAL A 39 -2.68 -0.63 -7.05
C VAL A 39 -2.65 -0.26 -8.53
N ARG A 40 -1.54 -0.53 -9.20
CA ARG A 40 -1.40 -0.28 -10.63
C ARG A 40 -1.10 -1.59 -11.33
N VAL A 41 -1.94 -1.94 -12.28
CA VAL A 41 -1.88 -3.22 -12.97
C VAL A 41 -1.37 -3.02 -14.38
N ALA A 42 -0.47 -3.89 -14.82
CA ALA A 42 0.05 -3.84 -16.18
C ALA A 42 -1.06 -4.10 -17.20
N PRO A 43 -0.93 -3.61 -18.43
CA PRO A 43 -1.97 -3.78 -19.44
C PRO A 43 -2.33 -5.24 -19.72
N ASP A 44 -1.36 -6.14 -19.63
CA ASP A 44 -1.62 -7.57 -19.85
C ASP A 44 -2.03 -8.30 -18.57
N LEU A 45 -2.20 -7.55 -17.48
CA LEU A 45 -2.62 -8.08 -16.19
C LEU A 45 -1.66 -9.07 -15.55
N SER A 46 -0.42 -9.12 -16.02
CA SER A 46 0.57 -10.06 -15.49
C SER A 46 1.32 -9.55 -14.28
N PHE A 47 1.23 -8.27 -13.99
CA PHE A 47 2.03 -7.64 -12.95
C PHE A 47 1.25 -6.53 -12.29
N ALA A 48 1.39 -6.38 -10.98
CA ALA A 48 0.74 -5.31 -10.24
C ALA A 48 1.73 -4.68 -9.27
N LYS A 49 1.80 -3.35 -9.29
CA LYS A 49 2.51 -2.57 -8.27
C LYS A 49 1.51 -2.23 -7.18
N VAL A 50 1.85 -2.57 -5.95
CA VAL A 50 0.98 -2.35 -4.81
C VAL A 50 1.66 -1.38 -3.86
N PHE A 51 1.05 -0.23 -3.66
CA PHE A 51 1.58 0.78 -2.76
C PHE A 51 0.90 0.66 -1.41
N VAL A 52 1.69 0.60 -0.35
CA VAL A 52 1.19 0.40 1.00
C VAL A 52 1.64 1.52 1.92
N SER A 53 0.79 1.83 2.90
CA SER A 53 1.12 2.72 3.98
C SER A 53 1.15 1.90 5.26
N ILE A 54 2.22 2.05 6.04
CA ILE A 54 2.40 1.27 7.26
C ILE A 54 2.31 2.19 8.46
N PHE A 55 1.42 1.86 9.38
CA PHE A 55 1.29 2.58 10.63
C PHE A 55 1.75 1.68 11.77
N ALA A 56 2.89 1.98 12.36
CA ALA A 56 3.46 1.18 13.43
C ALA A 56 4.29 2.07 14.35
N PRO A 57 3.62 2.82 15.23
CA PRO A 57 4.30 3.85 16.03
C PRO A 57 5.49 3.40 16.84
N SER A 58 5.46 2.15 17.30
CA SER A 58 6.56 1.66 18.15
C SER A 58 7.45 0.66 17.43
N LYS A 59 7.36 0.58 16.12
CA LYS A 59 8.13 -0.41 15.36
C LYS A 59 8.81 0.23 14.17
N ASP A 60 9.85 -0.47 13.70
CA ASP A 60 10.59 -0.03 12.55
C ASP A 60 9.80 -0.30 11.27
N GLU A 61 9.43 0.76 10.58
CA GLU A 61 8.67 0.66 9.35
C GLU A 61 9.44 -0.10 8.27
N GLU A 62 10.77 0.09 8.21
CA GLU A 62 11.58 -0.62 7.24
C GLU A 62 11.55 -2.13 7.45
N LYS A 63 11.61 -2.56 8.70
CA LYS A 63 11.55 -3.99 9.01
C LYS A 63 10.20 -4.58 8.65
N LEU A 64 9.14 -3.81 8.88
CA LEU A 64 7.80 -4.26 8.53
C LEU A 64 7.64 -4.34 7.02
N PHE A 65 8.18 -3.37 6.29
CA PHE A 65 8.13 -3.41 4.84
C PHE A 65 8.92 -4.61 4.30
N LYS A 66 10.07 -4.87 4.88
CA LYS A 66 10.84 -6.06 4.49
C LYS A 66 10.03 -7.32 4.75
N SER A 67 9.29 -7.36 5.86
CA SER A 67 8.45 -8.50 6.16
C SER A 67 7.37 -8.69 5.09
N ILE A 68 6.80 -7.58 4.59
CA ILE A 68 5.84 -7.66 3.50
C ILE A 68 6.51 -8.26 2.26
N GLN A 69 7.69 -7.78 1.92
CA GLN A 69 8.41 -8.28 0.76
C GLN A 69 8.76 -9.77 0.92
N ASP A 70 9.20 -10.15 2.11
CA ASP A 70 9.56 -11.55 2.38
C ASP A 70 8.35 -12.47 2.32
N ASN A 71 7.16 -11.94 2.60
CA ASN A 71 5.93 -12.72 2.58
C ASN A 71 5.13 -12.55 1.29
N THR A 72 5.71 -11.96 0.26
CA THR A 72 5.00 -11.70 -0.99
C THR A 72 4.38 -12.96 -1.56
N LYS A 73 5.13 -14.07 -1.55
CA LYS A 73 4.63 -15.33 -2.09
C LYS A 73 3.40 -15.82 -1.32
N LYS A 74 3.47 -15.72 0.00
CA LYS A 74 2.35 -16.15 0.85
C LYS A 74 1.14 -15.24 0.62
N ILE A 75 1.38 -13.93 0.55
CA ILE A 75 0.31 -12.97 0.31
C ILE A 75 -0.35 -13.25 -1.03
N ARG A 76 0.46 -13.54 -2.05
CA ARG A 76 -0.06 -13.85 -3.37
C ARG A 76 -0.90 -15.14 -3.35
N GLN A 77 -0.49 -16.13 -2.58
CA GLN A 77 -1.27 -17.36 -2.43
C GLN A 77 -2.61 -17.09 -1.77
N LEU A 78 -2.61 -16.27 -0.72
CA LEU A 78 -3.86 -15.90 -0.06
C LEU A 78 -4.77 -15.12 -1.00
N LEU A 79 -4.18 -14.22 -1.77
CA LEU A 79 -4.93 -13.46 -2.76
C LEU A 79 -5.53 -14.38 -3.82
N ALA A 80 -4.76 -15.35 -4.30
CA ALA A 80 -5.23 -16.29 -5.30
C ALA A 80 -6.47 -17.02 -4.83
N GLN A 81 -6.51 -17.43 -3.57
CA GLN A 81 -7.66 -18.11 -3.02
C GLN A 81 -8.90 -17.24 -3.02
N LYS A 82 -8.72 -15.92 -2.82
CA LYS A 82 -9.85 -15.01 -2.76
C LYS A 82 -10.38 -14.62 -4.15
N VAL A 83 -9.50 -14.54 -5.15
CA VAL A 83 -9.89 -14.01 -6.46
C VAL A 83 -9.88 -15.05 -7.58
N ALA A 84 -9.68 -16.31 -7.25
CA ALA A 84 -9.57 -17.36 -8.26
C ALA A 84 -10.77 -17.42 -9.21
N LYS A 85 -11.95 -17.09 -8.72
CA LYS A 85 -13.14 -17.11 -9.54
C LYS A 85 -13.26 -15.90 -10.46
N GLN A 86 -12.59 -14.82 -10.14
CA GLN A 86 -12.66 -13.58 -10.92
C GLN A 86 -11.49 -13.39 -11.86
N LEU A 87 -10.33 -13.95 -11.53
CA LEU A 87 -9.11 -13.76 -12.31
C LEU A 87 -8.56 -15.11 -12.75
N ARG A 88 -8.26 -15.22 -14.03
CA ARG A 88 -7.63 -16.43 -14.55
C ARG A 88 -6.20 -16.53 -14.12
N ILE A 89 -5.50 -15.39 -14.17
CA ILE A 89 -4.09 -15.32 -13.84
C ILE A 89 -3.95 -14.36 -12.69
N ILE A 90 -3.22 -14.77 -11.67
CA ILE A 90 -2.95 -13.90 -10.53
C ILE A 90 -1.69 -13.10 -10.86
N PRO A 91 -1.76 -11.76 -10.88
CA PRO A 91 -0.59 -10.95 -11.20
C PRO A 91 0.54 -11.17 -10.21
N GLU A 92 1.76 -10.99 -10.69
CA GLU A 92 2.88 -10.91 -9.77
C GLU A 92 2.80 -9.60 -9.02
N LEU A 93 3.12 -9.62 -7.75
CA LEU A 93 2.98 -8.45 -6.90
C LEU A 93 4.34 -7.85 -6.58
N ALA A 94 4.43 -6.52 -6.65
CA ALA A 94 5.59 -5.79 -6.18
C ALA A 94 5.09 -4.73 -5.21
N PHE A 95 5.58 -4.76 -3.98
CA PHE A 95 5.14 -3.83 -2.95
C PHE A 95 6.08 -2.65 -2.85
N HIS A 96 5.50 -1.47 -2.66
CA HIS A 96 6.25 -0.22 -2.50
C HIS A 96 5.61 0.58 -1.38
N ILE A 97 6.43 1.36 -0.70
CA ILE A 97 5.90 2.27 0.33
C ILE A 97 5.28 3.47 -0.37
N ASP A 98 4.09 3.83 0.07
CA ASP A 98 3.44 5.05 -0.41
C ASP A 98 3.74 6.17 0.58
N ASP A 99 4.60 7.08 0.20
CA ASP A 99 5.03 8.19 1.05
C ASP A 99 4.14 9.42 0.91
N SER A 100 3.11 9.35 0.08
CA SER A 100 2.27 10.52 -0.21
C SER A 100 1.74 11.18 1.04
N ILE A 101 1.20 10.40 1.96
CA ILE A 101 0.60 10.94 3.18
C ILE A 101 1.66 11.62 4.05
N ALA A 102 2.80 10.96 4.25
CA ALA A 102 3.88 11.52 5.04
C ALA A 102 4.42 12.80 4.41
N TYR A 103 4.55 12.78 3.10
CA TYR A 103 5.03 13.95 2.38
C TYR A 103 4.08 15.13 2.53
N GLU A 104 2.78 14.88 2.40
CA GLU A 104 1.77 15.91 2.57
C GLU A 104 1.77 16.48 3.98
N GLU A 105 1.92 15.62 4.98
CA GLU A 105 1.99 16.07 6.36
C GLU A 105 3.21 16.95 6.58
N ASN A 106 4.35 16.58 6.04
CA ASN A 106 5.56 17.37 6.16
C ASN A 106 5.40 18.73 5.51
N ILE A 107 4.81 18.78 4.34
CA ILE A 107 4.59 20.05 3.65
C ILE A 107 3.66 20.94 4.45
N THR A 108 2.57 20.38 4.97
CA THR A 108 1.64 21.15 5.79
C THR A 108 2.33 21.70 7.02
N ARG A 109 3.15 20.89 7.68
CA ARG A 109 3.87 21.31 8.87
C ARG A 109 4.86 22.43 8.55
N LEU A 110 5.57 22.32 7.46
CA LEU A 110 6.51 23.34 7.03
C LEU A 110 5.81 24.65 6.68
N LEU A 111 4.68 24.57 6.01
CA LEU A 111 3.91 25.76 5.67
C LEU A 111 3.38 26.45 6.93
N ASN A 112 2.92 25.70 7.88
CA ASN A 112 2.44 26.27 9.14
C ASN A 112 3.57 26.94 9.91
N SER A 113 4.73 26.33 9.94
CA SER A 113 5.90 26.92 10.57
C SER A 113 6.31 28.22 9.88
N SER A 114 6.37 28.22 8.58
CA SER A 114 6.71 29.41 7.82
C SER A 114 5.72 30.53 8.06
N ASN A 115 4.45 30.20 8.07
CA ASN A 115 3.43 31.19 8.33
C ASN A 115 3.54 31.77 9.73
N SER A 116 3.88 30.93 10.69
CA SER A 116 4.08 31.41 12.04
C SER A 116 5.24 32.36 12.14
N LYS A 117 6.27 32.09 11.37
CA LYS A 117 7.46 32.90 11.40
C LYS A 117 7.35 34.10 10.57
N GLU A 118 6.56 34.07 9.63
CA GLU A 118 6.42 35.14 8.78
C GLU A 118 5.30 35.86 9.00
N LYS A 119 4.64 35.45 9.57
CA LYS A 119 3.88 35.90 10.31
C LYS A 119 4.64 36.31 11.25
N GLU A 120 5.54 35.86 11.38
CA GLU A 120 6.70 35.41 11.36
C GLU A 120 7.40 35.10 10.20
N ASN A 121 7.34 35.27 9.45
CA ASN A 121 7.83 34.92 8.36
C ASN A 121 7.24 34.18 7.58
N GLN A 122 6.56 33.86 8.12
CA GLN A 122 6.11 32.97 7.48
C GLN A 122 5.66 32.46 7.21
N LYS A 123 5.41 32.97 7.83
CA LYS A 123 5.19 32.11 7.70
C LYS A 123 5.22 31.97 7.29
#